data_dd5ccb5a5e7ff755af8bb7ef33b1f218
#
_entry.id   dd5ccb5a5e7ff755af8bb7ef33b1f218
#
_cell.length_a   1.000
_cell.length_b   1.000
_cell.length_c   1.000
_cell.angle_alpha   90.00
_cell.angle_beta   90.00
_cell.angle_gamma   90.00
#
_symmetry.space_group_name_H-M   'P 1'
#
loop_
_entity.id
_entity.type
_entity.pdbx_description
1 polymer ?
#
loop_
_entity_poly.entity_id
_entity_poly.type
_entity_poly.pdbx_seq_one_letter_code
_entity_poly.pdbx_strand_id
1 'polypeptide(L)'
;MKLLNYTSDNFWKLLDEHLSLRQLETSSKIEDDVKLIIEDVKKFGDDKIIEFAKEFDKIFIKKNEIKISNLKKLYSLDELNKETIDSFKVAIKNIKKFHEKQIPENYEVINMNSRLQSIWKPIDSVGLYIPGGTAVYPSSLIMSVIPAQIAGVKRIVCVTPPTNNLNPYLLFLLDELGINEVYQVGGAQAIAALAYGTATIKPVNKIFGPGN
;
A
#
# COMPACT_ATOMS: atom_id res chain seq x y z
N MET A 1 -14.08 0.00 26.13
CA MET A 1 -14.95 0.18 24.95
C MET A 1 -16.24 0.81 25.42
N LYS A 2 -16.61 2.00 24.90
CA LYS A 2 -17.87 2.70 25.29
C LYS A 2 -18.96 2.21 24.35
N LEU A 3 -20.00 1.57 24.90
CA LEU A 3 -21.17 1.14 24.14
C LEU A 3 -22.16 2.31 24.02
N LEU A 4 -22.55 2.63 22.79
CA LEU A 4 -23.62 3.60 22.50
C LEU A 4 -24.88 2.82 22.14
N ASN A 5 -25.97 3.11 22.85
CA ASN A 5 -27.26 2.48 22.56
C ASN A 5 -28.06 3.38 21.61
N TYR A 6 -28.36 2.90 20.40
CA TYR A 6 -29.07 3.65 19.36
C TYR A 6 -30.55 4.00 19.73
N THR A 7 -31.11 3.30 20.74
CA THR A 7 -32.48 3.55 21.20
C THR A 7 -32.56 4.66 22.27
N SER A 8 -31.40 5.19 22.73
CA SER A 8 -31.38 6.28 23.71
C SER A 8 -31.66 7.64 23.05
N ASP A 9 -32.43 8.50 23.69
CA ASP A 9 -32.82 9.82 23.17
C ASP A 9 -31.62 10.73 22.85
N ASN A 10 -30.48 10.47 23.49
CA ASN A 10 -29.24 11.24 23.30
C ASN A 10 -28.21 10.54 22.45
N PHE A 11 -28.56 9.43 21.73
CA PHE A 11 -27.64 8.64 20.91
C PHE A 11 -26.85 9.50 19.92
N TRP A 12 -27.54 10.31 19.13
CA TRP A 12 -26.91 11.13 18.09
C TRP A 12 -25.94 12.14 18.68
N LYS A 13 -26.30 12.76 19.78
CA LYS A 13 -25.41 13.70 20.49
C LYS A 13 -24.14 12.99 20.99
N LEU A 14 -24.27 11.82 21.62
CA LEU A 14 -23.16 11.04 22.12
C LEU A 14 -22.27 10.51 21.00
N LEU A 15 -22.87 10.15 19.84
CA LEU A 15 -22.15 9.73 18.65
C LEU A 15 -21.33 10.89 18.07
N ASP A 16 -21.94 12.07 17.91
CA ASP A 16 -21.26 13.26 17.41
C ASP A 16 -20.11 13.70 18.33
N GLU A 17 -20.33 13.69 19.64
CA GLU A 17 -19.26 13.93 20.62
C GLU A 17 -18.11 12.93 20.46
N HIS A 18 -18.42 11.65 20.28
CA HIS A 18 -17.41 10.60 20.11
C HIS A 18 -16.65 10.75 18.79
N LEU A 19 -17.32 11.08 17.70
CA LEU A 19 -16.71 11.32 16.41
C LEU A 19 -15.84 12.59 16.40
N SER A 20 -16.31 13.66 17.06
CA SER A 20 -15.56 14.91 17.20
C SER A 20 -14.27 14.73 18.01
N LEU A 21 -14.29 13.91 19.07
CA LEU A 21 -13.08 13.55 19.81
C LEU A 21 -12.04 12.87 18.92
N ARG A 22 -12.44 12.00 18.01
CA ARG A 22 -11.51 11.35 17.05
C ARG A 22 -10.89 12.34 16.06
N GLN A 23 -11.58 13.42 15.71
CA GLN A 23 -11.05 14.50 14.87
C GLN A 23 -10.07 15.40 15.63
N LEU A 24 -10.32 15.62 16.91
CA LEU A 24 -9.47 16.45 17.78
C LEU A 24 -8.20 15.71 18.26
N GLU A 25 -8.22 14.36 18.28
CA GLU A 25 -7.08 13.52 18.68
C GLU A 25 -5.98 13.45 17.62
N THR A 26 -6.16 14.03 16.43
CA THR A 26 -5.03 14.32 15.55
C THR A 26 -4.22 15.43 16.18
N SER A 27 -3.40 15.07 17.16
CA SER A 27 -2.65 16.05 17.94
C SER A 27 -1.65 16.75 17.01
N SER A 28 -1.53 18.06 17.16
CA SER A 28 -0.49 18.87 16.48
C SER A 28 0.89 18.22 16.58
N LYS A 29 1.16 17.49 17.65
CA LYS A 29 2.39 16.74 17.86
C LYS A 29 2.59 15.61 16.83
N ILE A 30 1.56 14.82 16.51
CA ILE A 30 1.67 13.76 15.50
C ILE A 30 1.96 14.35 14.11
N GLU A 31 1.29 15.46 13.77
CA GLU A 31 1.55 16.17 12.51
C GLU A 31 2.98 16.69 12.46
N ASP A 32 3.51 17.23 13.53
CA ASP A 32 4.87 17.75 13.59
C ASP A 32 5.90 16.61 13.50
N ASP A 33 5.68 15.50 14.21
CA ASP A 33 6.53 14.31 14.13
C ASP A 33 6.55 13.75 12.70
N VAL A 34 5.40 13.65 12.03
CA VAL A 34 5.30 13.18 10.64
C VAL A 34 5.98 14.15 9.67
N LYS A 35 5.84 15.47 9.86
CA LYS A 35 6.55 16.47 9.06
C LYS A 35 8.05 16.31 9.16
N LEU A 36 8.58 16.12 10.36
CA LEU A 36 10.02 15.88 10.57
C LEU A 36 10.49 14.61 9.85
N ILE A 37 9.75 13.51 9.95
CA ILE A 37 10.06 12.26 9.23
C ILE A 37 10.12 12.51 7.72
N ILE A 38 9.14 13.23 7.16
CA ILE A 38 9.08 13.54 5.74
C ILE A 38 10.30 14.39 5.31
N GLU A 39 10.64 15.42 6.09
CA GLU A 39 11.77 16.30 5.80
C GLU A 39 13.12 15.56 5.87
N ASP A 40 13.26 14.69 6.86
CA ASP A 40 14.44 13.85 7.01
C ASP A 40 14.62 12.89 5.83
N VAL A 41 13.54 12.21 5.38
CA VAL A 41 13.62 11.34 4.20
C VAL A 41 13.96 12.14 2.94
N LYS A 42 13.39 13.32 2.75
CA LYS A 42 13.71 14.21 1.61
C LYS A 42 15.19 14.61 1.61
N LYS A 43 15.75 14.89 2.78
CA LYS A 43 17.10 15.41 2.92
C LYS A 43 18.17 14.31 2.88
N PHE A 44 17.91 13.19 3.55
CA PHE A 44 18.92 12.14 3.80
C PHE A 44 18.62 10.82 3.05
N GLY A 45 17.44 10.68 2.47
CA GLY A 45 17.08 9.54 1.61
C GLY A 45 17.20 8.19 2.29
N ASP A 46 17.91 7.27 1.65
CA ASP A 46 18.07 5.88 2.11
C ASP A 46 18.70 5.77 3.50
N ASP A 47 19.61 6.65 3.85
CA ASP A 47 20.30 6.60 5.14
C ASP A 47 19.31 6.83 6.29
N LYS A 48 18.32 7.71 6.09
CA LYS A 48 17.29 7.96 7.09
C LYS A 48 16.24 6.84 7.13
N ILE A 49 15.95 6.19 6.00
CA ILE A 49 15.12 4.99 5.97
C ILE A 49 15.73 3.88 6.84
N ILE A 50 17.05 3.66 6.72
CA ILE A 50 17.78 2.66 7.52
C ILE A 50 17.73 3.02 9.01
N GLU A 51 17.95 4.29 9.34
CA GLU A 51 17.87 4.79 10.71
C GLU A 51 16.48 4.57 11.32
N PHE A 52 15.41 4.92 10.60
CA PHE A 52 14.03 4.73 11.03
C PHE A 52 13.64 3.25 11.16
N ALA A 53 14.12 2.37 10.28
CA ALA A 53 13.94 0.93 10.42
C ALA A 53 14.53 0.42 11.74
N LYS A 54 15.70 0.91 12.13
CA LYS A 54 16.31 0.60 13.44
C LYS A 54 15.52 1.21 14.59
N GLU A 55 15.07 2.45 14.46
CA GLU A 55 14.41 3.21 15.53
C GLU A 55 13.00 2.71 15.78
N PHE A 56 12.17 2.59 14.74
CA PHE A 56 10.75 2.29 14.87
C PHE A 56 10.46 0.79 14.80
N ASP A 57 11.06 0.10 13.82
CA ASP A 57 10.80 -1.32 13.60
C ASP A 57 11.73 -2.23 14.40
N LYS A 58 12.83 -1.69 15.00
CA LYS A 58 13.90 -2.43 15.69
C LYS A 58 14.61 -3.44 14.78
N ILE A 59 14.63 -3.19 13.49
CA ILE A 59 15.23 -4.05 12.45
C ILE A 59 16.45 -3.33 11.86
N PHE A 60 17.56 -4.07 11.73
CA PHE A 60 18.75 -3.60 11.08
C PHE A 60 18.77 -4.04 9.63
N ILE A 61 18.64 -3.10 8.71
CA ILE A 61 18.75 -3.33 7.27
C ILE A 61 19.95 -2.57 6.70
N LYS A 62 20.59 -3.16 5.70
CA LYS A 62 21.62 -2.47 4.91
C LYS A 62 20.98 -1.81 3.69
N LYS A 63 21.70 -0.88 3.08
CA LYS A 63 21.22 -0.16 1.89
C LYS A 63 20.79 -1.09 0.74
N ASN A 64 21.54 -2.15 0.51
CA ASN A 64 21.24 -3.17 -0.50
C ASN A 64 20.07 -4.11 -0.12
N GLU A 65 19.61 -4.04 1.13
CA GLU A 65 18.48 -4.83 1.65
C GLU A 65 17.18 -4.02 1.66
N ILE A 66 17.21 -2.69 1.43
CA ILE A 66 16.00 -1.89 1.27
C ILE A 66 15.13 -2.47 0.16
N LYS A 67 15.72 -2.83 -0.98
CA LYS A 67 15.01 -3.50 -2.07
C LYS A 67 15.07 -5.01 -1.90
N ILE A 68 13.91 -5.65 -1.87
CA ILE A 68 13.81 -7.10 -1.93
C ILE A 68 14.01 -7.52 -3.39
N SER A 69 15.06 -8.28 -3.65
CA SER A 69 15.41 -8.76 -4.99
C SER A 69 15.32 -10.28 -5.07
N ASN A 70 15.07 -10.81 -6.27
CA ASN A 70 15.03 -12.27 -6.52
C ASN A 70 14.01 -13.00 -5.64
N LEU A 71 12.76 -12.53 -5.60
CA LEU A 71 11.67 -13.07 -4.79
C LEU A 71 11.62 -14.60 -4.81
N LYS A 72 11.75 -15.22 -5.99
CA LYS A 72 11.75 -16.70 -6.18
C LYS A 72 12.80 -17.46 -5.39
N LYS A 73 13.89 -16.80 -5.00
CA LYS A 73 14.97 -17.42 -4.21
C LYS A 73 14.74 -17.30 -2.69
N LEU A 74 13.74 -16.53 -2.28
CA LEU A 74 13.48 -16.20 -0.88
C LEU A 74 12.38 -17.07 -0.25
N TYR A 75 11.73 -17.94 -1.04
CA TYR A 75 10.75 -18.91 -0.55
C TYR A 75 10.88 -20.23 -1.31
N SER A 76 10.41 -21.32 -0.71
CA SER A 76 10.28 -22.64 -1.36
C SER A 76 8.79 -23.02 -1.43
N LEU A 77 8.37 -23.53 -2.60
CA LEU A 77 7.00 -24.03 -2.75
C LEU A 77 6.69 -25.22 -1.86
N ASP A 78 7.71 -26.02 -1.53
CA ASP A 78 7.57 -27.20 -0.66
C ASP A 78 7.26 -26.81 0.80
N GLU A 79 7.58 -25.56 1.19
CA GLU A 79 7.27 -25.01 2.52
C GLU A 79 5.88 -24.37 2.60
N LEU A 80 5.18 -24.23 1.46
CA LEU A 80 3.87 -23.61 1.39
C LEU A 80 2.77 -24.67 1.35
N ASN A 81 1.72 -24.44 2.13
CA ASN A 81 0.55 -25.31 2.10
C ASN A 81 -0.19 -25.14 0.75
N LYS A 82 -0.39 -26.26 0.04
CA LYS A 82 -1.02 -26.29 -1.28
C LYS A 82 -2.46 -25.73 -1.25
N GLU A 83 -3.24 -26.06 -0.24
CA GLU A 83 -4.61 -25.57 -0.10
C GLU A 83 -4.64 -24.04 0.03
N THR A 84 -3.69 -23.47 0.78
CA THR A 84 -3.53 -22.01 0.90
C THR A 84 -3.18 -21.36 -0.44
N ILE A 85 -2.25 -21.95 -1.20
CA ILE A 85 -1.90 -21.48 -2.54
C ILE A 85 -3.11 -21.52 -3.46
N ASP A 86 -3.86 -22.62 -3.47
CA ASP A 86 -5.05 -22.78 -4.32
C ASP A 86 -6.14 -21.76 -3.93
N SER A 87 -6.30 -21.48 -2.62
CA SER A 87 -7.20 -20.41 -2.13
C SER A 87 -6.78 -19.03 -2.61
N PHE A 88 -5.49 -18.71 -2.65
CA PHE A 88 -5.00 -17.45 -3.23
C PHE A 88 -5.30 -17.34 -4.71
N LYS A 89 -5.10 -18.40 -5.49
CA LYS A 89 -5.43 -18.41 -6.92
C LYS A 89 -6.90 -18.19 -7.18
N VAL A 90 -7.77 -18.78 -6.35
CA VAL A 90 -9.23 -18.54 -6.41
C VAL A 90 -9.55 -17.07 -6.09
N ALA A 91 -8.94 -16.51 -5.03
CA ALA A 91 -9.13 -15.11 -4.67
C ALA A 91 -8.68 -14.16 -5.80
N ILE A 92 -7.48 -14.38 -6.36
CA ILE A 92 -6.94 -13.62 -7.48
C ILE A 92 -7.92 -13.64 -8.66
N LYS A 93 -8.39 -14.83 -9.04
CA LYS A 93 -9.35 -14.99 -10.15
C LYS A 93 -10.65 -14.22 -9.93
N ASN A 94 -11.21 -14.31 -8.72
CA ASN A 94 -12.48 -13.65 -8.37
C ASN A 94 -12.35 -12.12 -8.35
N ILE A 95 -11.29 -11.60 -7.72
CA ILE A 95 -11.00 -10.17 -7.65
C ILE A 95 -10.75 -9.62 -9.05
N LYS A 96 -9.99 -10.33 -9.88
CA LYS A 96 -9.75 -9.94 -11.27
C LYS A 96 -11.05 -9.84 -12.06
N LYS A 97 -11.89 -10.88 -12.02
CA LYS A 97 -13.20 -10.90 -12.69
C LYS A 97 -14.11 -9.76 -12.26
N PHE A 98 -14.08 -9.38 -10.97
CA PHE A 98 -14.88 -8.28 -10.45
C PHE A 98 -14.38 -6.92 -10.96
N HIS A 99 -13.08 -6.66 -10.84
CA HIS A 99 -12.51 -5.36 -11.21
C HIS A 99 -12.44 -5.12 -12.71
N GLU A 100 -12.39 -6.16 -13.55
CA GLU A 100 -12.50 -6.03 -15.01
C GLU A 100 -13.79 -5.30 -15.45
N LYS A 101 -14.88 -5.39 -14.64
CA LYS A 101 -16.12 -4.68 -14.88
C LYS A 101 -16.13 -3.20 -14.48
N GLN A 102 -15.09 -2.75 -13.82
CA GLN A 102 -14.97 -1.37 -13.33
C GLN A 102 -14.15 -0.47 -14.26
N ILE A 103 -13.59 -1.02 -15.35
CA ILE A 103 -12.85 -0.22 -16.33
C ILE A 103 -13.84 0.72 -17.01
N PRO A 104 -13.64 2.06 -16.90
CA PRO A 104 -14.51 3.01 -17.57
C PRO A 104 -14.29 2.99 -19.09
N GLU A 105 -15.36 3.17 -19.83
CA GLU A 105 -15.31 3.23 -21.29
C GLU A 105 -14.97 4.66 -21.77
N ASN A 106 -14.15 4.74 -22.80
CA ASN A 106 -13.94 5.98 -23.53
C ASN A 106 -15.17 6.24 -24.41
N TYR A 107 -15.62 7.48 -24.48
CA TYR A 107 -16.72 7.86 -25.36
C TYR A 107 -16.45 9.20 -26.04
N GLU A 108 -17.15 9.40 -27.14
CA GLU A 108 -17.06 10.59 -27.96
C GLU A 108 -18.46 11.07 -28.37
N VAL A 109 -18.64 12.38 -28.38
CA VAL A 109 -19.83 13.06 -28.89
C VAL A 109 -19.41 14.04 -29.98
N ILE A 110 -19.93 13.84 -31.17
CA ILE A 110 -19.66 14.70 -32.35
C ILE A 110 -20.90 15.50 -32.67
N ASN A 111 -20.77 16.81 -32.70
CA ASN A 111 -21.75 17.76 -33.20
C ASN A 111 -21.20 18.44 -34.47
N MET A 112 -22.04 19.21 -35.19
CA MET A 112 -21.65 19.83 -36.47
C MET A 112 -20.33 20.62 -36.40
N ASN A 113 -20.02 21.26 -35.29
CA ASN A 113 -18.86 22.12 -35.12
C ASN A 113 -17.98 21.79 -33.92
N SER A 114 -18.20 20.64 -33.26
CA SER A 114 -17.45 20.27 -32.06
C SER A 114 -17.30 18.77 -31.92
N ARG A 115 -16.18 18.36 -31.35
CA ARG A 115 -15.84 17.00 -30.96
C ARG A 115 -15.46 16.96 -29.47
N LEU A 116 -16.25 16.29 -28.67
CA LEU A 116 -16.04 16.14 -27.23
C LEU A 116 -15.69 14.70 -26.95
N GLN A 117 -14.60 14.48 -26.19
CA GLN A 117 -14.11 13.15 -25.87
C GLN A 117 -13.93 13.00 -24.36
N SER A 118 -14.33 11.85 -23.82
CA SER A 118 -13.94 11.38 -22.50
C SER A 118 -12.93 10.25 -22.66
N ILE A 119 -11.70 10.52 -22.24
CA ILE A 119 -10.58 9.57 -22.39
C ILE A 119 -10.06 9.20 -21.00
N TRP A 120 -10.11 7.92 -20.69
CA TRP A 120 -9.54 7.36 -19.49
C TRP A 120 -8.16 6.79 -19.78
N LYS A 121 -7.18 7.15 -18.96
CA LYS A 121 -5.82 6.66 -19.08
C LYS A 121 -5.32 6.21 -17.70
N PRO A 122 -4.56 5.10 -17.62
CA PRO A 122 -3.90 4.75 -16.38
C PRO A 122 -2.87 5.82 -15.98
N ILE A 123 -2.63 5.95 -14.69
CA ILE A 123 -1.44 6.64 -14.17
C ILE A 123 -0.19 5.81 -14.49
N ASP A 124 0.97 6.46 -14.61
CA ASP A 124 2.20 5.75 -15.01
C ASP A 124 2.73 4.83 -13.92
N SER A 125 2.57 5.21 -12.65
CA SER A 125 3.09 4.45 -11.52
C SER A 125 2.25 4.59 -10.26
N VAL A 126 2.23 3.51 -9.46
CA VAL A 126 1.56 3.45 -8.17
C VAL A 126 2.47 2.82 -7.12
N GLY A 127 2.46 3.40 -5.92
CA GLY A 127 3.02 2.82 -4.71
C GLY A 127 1.91 2.19 -3.87
N LEU A 128 2.10 0.93 -3.48
CA LEU A 128 1.16 0.17 -2.69
C LEU A 128 1.77 -0.12 -1.33
N TYR A 129 1.16 0.42 -0.27
CA TYR A 129 1.56 0.12 1.10
C TYR A 129 0.89 -1.18 1.54
N ILE A 130 1.70 -2.20 1.81
CA ILE A 130 1.24 -3.51 2.28
C ILE A 130 1.55 -3.59 3.76
N PRO A 131 0.54 -3.68 4.62
CA PRO A 131 0.76 -3.78 6.06
C PRO A 131 1.64 -5.00 6.39
N GLY A 132 2.53 -4.80 7.35
CA GLY A 132 3.38 -5.85 7.91
C GLY A 132 3.24 -5.88 9.43
N GLY A 133 4.09 -6.65 10.09
CA GLY A 133 4.12 -6.79 11.55
C GLY A 133 3.66 -8.17 11.98
N THR A 134 2.82 -8.26 13.03
CA THR A 134 2.40 -9.54 13.64
C THR A 134 1.49 -10.40 12.75
N ALA A 135 0.82 -9.79 11.75
CA ALA A 135 -0.05 -10.50 10.81
C ALA A 135 0.38 -10.21 9.36
N VAL A 136 0.23 -11.23 8.52
CA VAL A 136 0.39 -11.09 7.07
C VAL A 136 -0.97 -10.79 6.47
N TYR A 137 -1.02 -9.83 5.56
CA TYR A 137 -2.25 -9.41 4.90
C TYR A 137 -2.22 -9.71 3.39
N PRO A 138 -2.31 -11.00 3.00
CA PRO A 138 -2.33 -11.38 1.58
C PRO A 138 -3.47 -10.72 0.81
N SER A 139 -4.61 -10.53 1.47
CA SER A 139 -5.78 -9.85 0.90
C SER A 139 -5.48 -8.40 0.52
N SER A 140 -4.77 -7.65 1.36
CA SER A 140 -4.39 -6.26 1.06
C SER A 140 -3.51 -6.17 -0.18
N LEU A 141 -2.55 -7.11 -0.34
CA LEU A 141 -1.72 -7.19 -1.53
C LEU A 141 -2.56 -7.48 -2.77
N ILE A 142 -3.37 -8.55 -2.75
CA ILE A 142 -4.17 -8.98 -3.89
C ILE A 142 -5.16 -7.88 -4.30
N MET A 143 -5.87 -7.29 -3.33
CA MET A 143 -6.88 -6.25 -3.56
C MET A 143 -6.29 -4.89 -3.97
N SER A 144 -5.00 -4.67 -3.79
CA SER A 144 -4.33 -3.45 -4.25
C SER A 144 -3.67 -3.64 -5.60
N VAL A 145 -2.97 -4.76 -5.80
CA VAL A 145 -2.21 -5.03 -7.03
C VAL A 145 -3.14 -5.29 -8.22
N ILE A 146 -4.15 -6.15 -8.05
CA ILE A 146 -5.01 -6.55 -9.18
C ILE A 146 -5.75 -5.36 -9.81
N PRO A 147 -6.41 -4.47 -9.04
CA PRO A 147 -7.01 -3.27 -9.61
C PRO A 147 -6.02 -2.38 -10.35
N ALA A 148 -4.80 -2.22 -9.82
CA ALA A 148 -3.76 -1.44 -10.49
C ALA A 148 -3.34 -2.07 -11.83
N GLN A 149 -3.19 -3.40 -11.88
CA GLN A 149 -2.88 -4.12 -13.12
C GLN A 149 -4.03 -4.01 -14.15
N ILE A 150 -5.28 -4.18 -13.72
CA ILE A 150 -6.45 -4.08 -14.58
C ILE A 150 -6.62 -2.65 -15.12
N ALA A 151 -6.34 -1.63 -14.30
CA ALA A 151 -6.32 -0.24 -14.73
C ALA A 151 -5.23 0.07 -15.77
N GLY A 152 -4.28 -0.85 -15.99
CA GLY A 152 -3.19 -0.70 -16.95
C GLY A 152 -1.99 0.08 -16.42
N VAL A 153 -1.84 0.21 -15.09
CA VAL A 153 -0.67 0.86 -14.47
C VAL A 153 0.59 0.06 -14.79
N LYS A 154 1.57 0.70 -15.42
CA LYS A 154 2.78 0.03 -15.92
C LYS A 154 3.80 -0.29 -14.82
N ARG A 155 3.93 0.61 -13.84
CA ARG A 155 4.88 0.47 -12.75
C ARG A 155 4.14 0.39 -11.41
N ILE A 156 4.20 -0.77 -10.79
CA ILE A 156 3.59 -1.04 -9.48
C ILE A 156 4.72 -1.32 -8.49
N VAL A 157 4.78 -0.52 -7.45
CA VAL A 157 5.79 -0.59 -6.39
C VAL A 157 5.08 -1.01 -5.11
N CYS A 158 5.57 -2.04 -4.44
CA CYS A 158 5.08 -2.45 -3.13
C CYS A 158 6.08 -2.06 -2.04
N VAL A 159 5.58 -1.50 -0.95
CA VAL A 159 6.36 -1.27 0.27
C VAL A 159 5.72 -2.02 1.43
N THR A 160 6.54 -2.58 2.31
CA THR A 160 6.10 -3.28 3.52
C THR A 160 7.11 -3.02 4.64
N PRO A 161 6.67 -2.91 5.90
CA PRO A 161 7.60 -2.74 7.02
C PRO A 161 8.71 -3.78 7.02
N PRO A 162 9.94 -3.40 7.39
CA PRO A 162 11.06 -4.32 7.45
C PRO A 162 10.84 -5.40 8.51
N THR A 163 11.33 -6.60 8.25
CA THR A 163 11.25 -7.74 9.16
C THR A 163 12.47 -8.64 8.98
N ASN A 164 12.86 -9.35 10.06
CA ASN A 164 13.94 -10.34 9.99
C ASN A 164 13.57 -11.56 9.11
N ASN A 165 12.28 -11.90 9.07
CA ASN A 165 11.77 -13.03 8.29
C ASN A 165 10.57 -12.59 7.47
N LEU A 166 10.78 -12.40 6.18
CA LEU A 166 9.70 -12.14 5.25
C LEU A 166 8.81 -13.38 5.14
N ASN A 167 7.51 -13.15 5.24
CA ASN A 167 6.55 -14.25 5.16
C ASN A 167 6.58 -14.91 3.77
N PRO A 168 6.77 -16.23 3.65
CA PRO A 168 6.92 -16.91 2.37
C PRO A 168 5.65 -16.83 1.51
N TYR A 169 4.45 -16.75 2.10
CA TYR A 169 3.21 -16.53 1.34
C TYR A 169 3.13 -15.13 0.73
N LEU A 170 3.67 -14.10 1.41
CA LEU A 170 3.76 -12.76 0.86
C LEU A 170 4.72 -12.73 -0.34
N LEU A 171 5.88 -13.37 -0.19
CA LEU A 171 6.88 -13.48 -1.26
C LEU A 171 6.33 -14.22 -2.48
N PHE A 172 5.65 -15.35 -2.24
CA PHE A 172 4.95 -16.11 -3.28
C PHE A 172 3.93 -15.23 -4.02
N LEU A 173 3.08 -14.50 -3.30
CA LEU A 173 2.07 -13.65 -3.92
C LEU A 173 2.65 -12.48 -4.70
N LEU A 174 3.70 -11.84 -4.20
CA LEU A 174 4.42 -10.79 -4.93
C LEU A 174 4.98 -11.31 -6.25
N ASP A 175 5.55 -12.51 -6.24
CA ASP A 175 6.08 -13.17 -7.43
C ASP A 175 4.96 -13.62 -8.38
N GLU A 176 3.91 -14.26 -7.88
CA GLU A 176 2.74 -14.71 -8.66
C GLU A 176 2.03 -13.54 -9.35
N LEU A 177 1.95 -12.38 -8.68
CA LEU A 177 1.39 -11.15 -9.22
C LEU A 177 2.39 -10.36 -10.10
N GLY A 178 3.61 -10.84 -10.29
CA GLY A 178 4.62 -10.23 -11.14
C GLY A 178 5.19 -8.90 -10.64
N ILE A 179 5.21 -8.67 -9.31
CA ILE A 179 5.72 -7.44 -8.73
C ILE A 179 7.25 -7.51 -8.60
N ASN A 180 7.94 -6.62 -9.32
CA ASN A 180 9.41 -6.59 -9.38
C ASN A 180 10.05 -5.49 -8.54
N GLU A 181 9.28 -4.52 -8.08
CA GLU A 181 9.73 -3.44 -7.20
C GLU A 181 9.08 -3.59 -5.82
N VAL A 182 9.82 -4.18 -4.90
CA VAL A 182 9.39 -4.40 -3.52
C VAL A 182 10.45 -3.85 -2.58
N TYR A 183 10.04 -3.04 -1.60
CA TYR A 183 10.95 -2.41 -0.66
C TYR A 183 10.54 -2.65 0.79
N GLN A 184 11.53 -2.89 1.63
CA GLN A 184 11.36 -3.02 3.08
C GLN A 184 11.42 -1.65 3.73
N VAL A 185 10.28 -0.97 3.74
CA VAL A 185 10.11 0.32 4.40
C VAL A 185 8.66 0.45 4.87
N GLY A 186 8.46 0.84 6.12
CA GLY A 186 7.14 1.01 6.75
C GLY A 186 6.88 2.47 7.14
N GLY A 187 5.77 2.73 7.85
CA GLY A 187 5.47 4.01 8.47
C GLY A 187 5.39 5.22 7.52
N ALA A 188 5.45 6.42 8.10
CA ALA A 188 5.42 7.68 7.35
C ALA A 188 6.62 7.83 6.40
N GLN A 189 7.77 7.25 6.76
CA GLN A 189 8.98 7.27 5.93
C GLN A 189 8.79 6.49 4.62
N ALA A 190 7.94 5.46 4.58
CA ALA A 190 7.60 4.75 3.34
C ALA A 190 6.81 5.65 2.39
N ILE A 191 5.84 6.39 2.94
CA ILE A 191 5.03 7.34 2.17
C ILE A 191 5.90 8.47 1.65
N ALA A 192 6.81 9.00 2.48
CA ALA A 192 7.76 10.02 2.05
C ALA A 192 8.69 9.53 0.93
N ALA A 193 9.22 8.30 1.06
CA ALA A 193 10.07 7.69 0.04
C ALA A 193 9.34 7.47 -1.29
N LEU A 194 8.09 7.01 -1.26
CA LEU A 194 7.26 6.84 -2.46
C LEU A 194 6.87 8.18 -3.11
N ALA A 195 6.66 9.22 -2.31
CA ALA A 195 6.25 10.53 -2.81
C ALA A 195 7.42 11.35 -3.38
N TYR A 196 8.56 11.36 -2.69
CA TYR A 196 9.69 12.22 -3.04
C TYR A 196 10.87 11.48 -3.68
N GLY A 197 10.91 10.16 -3.52
CA GLY A 197 12.02 9.34 -3.97
C GLY A 197 13.21 9.36 -3.03
N THR A 198 14.09 8.37 -3.22
CA THR A 198 15.41 8.26 -2.62
C THR A 198 16.38 7.73 -3.67
N ALA A 199 17.64 7.46 -3.30
CA ALA A 199 18.59 6.84 -4.23
C ALA A 199 18.13 5.43 -4.67
N THR A 200 17.46 4.67 -3.77
CA THR A 200 16.99 3.31 -4.05
C THR A 200 15.54 3.27 -4.56
N ILE A 201 14.67 4.14 -4.07
CA ILE A 201 13.22 4.16 -4.37
C ILE A 201 12.91 5.33 -5.29
N LYS A 202 12.48 5.06 -6.52
CA LYS A 202 11.99 6.10 -7.43
C LYS A 202 10.58 6.54 -7.02
N PRO A 203 10.24 7.84 -7.07
CA PRO A 203 8.90 8.31 -6.71
C PRO A 203 7.82 7.72 -7.62
N VAL A 204 6.58 7.76 -7.15
CA VAL A 204 5.39 7.29 -7.86
C VAL A 204 4.35 8.40 -8.00
N ASN A 205 3.43 8.25 -8.96
CA ASN A 205 2.39 9.25 -9.21
C ASN A 205 1.28 9.25 -8.15
N LYS A 206 0.99 8.08 -7.56
CA LYS A 206 -0.05 7.93 -6.54
C LYS A 206 0.29 6.81 -5.56
N ILE A 207 -0.19 6.93 -4.33
CA ILE A 207 0.05 5.96 -3.27
C ILE A 207 -1.30 5.47 -2.76
N PHE A 208 -1.43 4.15 -2.56
CA PHE A 208 -2.58 3.50 -1.99
C PHE A 208 -2.16 2.49 -0.93
N GLY A 209 -3.05 2.19 -0.02
CA GLY A 209 -2.90 1.15 0.98
C GLY A 209 -3.50 1.56 2.31
N PRO A 210 -3.78 0.59 3.19
CA PRO A 210 -4.24 0.87 4.53
C PRO A 210 -3.04 1.39 5.35
N GLY A 211 -3.15 2.63 5.83
CA GLY A 211 -2.25 3.16 6.85
C GLY A 211 -2.63 2.64 8.24
N ASN A 212 -1.64 2.51 9.12
CA ASN A 212 -1.88 2.22 10.54
C ASN A 212 -2.01 3.52 11.31
#